data_649e50c41e1b3dc30a5f5582e267d263
#
_entry.id   649e50c41e1b3dc30a5f5582e267d263
#
_cell.length_a   1.000
_cell.length_b   1.000
_cell.length_c   1.000
_cell.angle_alpha   90.00
_cell.angle_beta   90.00
_cell.angle_gamma   90.00
#
_symmetry.space_group_name_H-M   'P 1'
#
loop_
_entity.id
_entity.type
_entity.pdbx_description
1 polymer ?
#
loop_
_entity_poly.entity_id
_entity_poly.type
_entity_poly.pdbx_seq_one_letter_code
_entity_poly.pdbx_strand_id
1 'polypeptide(L)'
;MLRRTILLQGLALSAVLAMPALAPALAQERPLVLKGYDPVAYFTDGKPVQGMAAYEVVFDGQRYRFASAQHRDLFKANPDKYAPQFSGLCAMNLSRGVKRESDPHNWVISNGNLYVFASETGQQGFAKDPATFSAKANANWKSLKSSVTQ
;
A
#
# COMPACT_ATOMS: atom_id res chain seq x y z
N MET A 1 -78.04 0.56 31.86
CA MET A 1 -77.41 -0.04 30.64
C MET A 1 -76.06 0.61 30.40
N LEU A 2 -74.95 -0.06 30.80
CA LEU A 2 -73.57 0.44 30.61
C LEU A 2 -73.04 0.01 29.25
N ARG A 3 -72.66 0.98 28.39
CA ARG A 3 -71.87 0.70 27.18
C ARG A 3 -70.44 0.94 27.51
N ARG A 4 -69.64 -0.16 27.56
CA ARG A 4 -68.17 -0.14 27.66
C ARG A 4 -67.57 0.10 26.27
N THR A 5 -66.91 1.24 26.10
CA THR A 5 -66.07 1.51 24.92
C THR A 5 -64.66 1.02 25.18
N ILE A 6 -64.22 0.06 24.38
CA ILE A 6 -62.86 -0.46 24.43
C ILE A 6 -62.01 0.37 23.45
N LEU A 7 -61.04 1.10 24.00
CA LEU A 7 -60.02 1.80 23.23
C LEU A 7 -58.88 0.80 22.90
N LEU A 8 -58.75 0.46 21.63
CA LEU A 8 -57.59 -0.26 21.10
C LEU A 8 -56.46 0.74 20.84
N GLN A 9 -55.42 0.71 21.69
CA GLN A 9 -54.19 1.40 21.43
C GLN A 9 -53.30 0.52 20.52
N GLY A 10 -53.15 0.98 19.27
CA GLY A 10 -52.21 0.39 18.32
C GLY A 10 -50.78 0.78 18.67
N LEU A 11 -49.94 -0.20 19.05
CA LEU A 11 -48.49 -0.04 19.18
C LEU A 11 -47.88 -0.08 17.79
N ALA A 12 -47.46 1.07 17.28
CA ALA A 12 -46.62 1.11 16.07
C ALA A 12 -45.16 0.79 16.42
N LEU A 13 -44.72 -0.43 16.07
CA LEU A 13 -43.36 -0.86 16.21
C LEU A 13 -42.56 -0.31 15.03
N SER A 14 -41.82 0.81 15.23
CA SER A 14 -40.91 1.36 14.23
C SER A 14 -39.61 0.52 14.24
N ALA A 15 -39.50 -0.41 13.32
CA ALA A 15 -38.23 -1.12 13.08
C ALA A 15 -37.22 -0.20 12.39
N VAL A 16 -36.29 0.36 13.14
CA VAL A 16 -35.10 1.03 12.59
C VAL A 16 -34.16 -0.04 12.05
N LEU A 17 -34.17 -0.22 10.74
CA LEU A 17 -33.12 -1.03 10.07
C LEU A 17 -31.79 -0.28 10.15
N ALA A 18 -30.95 -0.66 11.09
CA ALA A 18 -29.56 -0.26 11.12
C ALA A 18 -28.84 -0.93 9.94
N MET A 19 -28.55 -0.16 8.88
CA MET A 19 -27.66 -0.60 7.81
C MET A 19 -26.24 -0.68 8.35
N PRO A 20 -25.55 -1.84 8.25
CA PRO A 20 -24.14 -1.92 8.61
C PRO A 20 -23.33 -1.04 7.65
N ALA A 21 -22.51 -0.16 8.21
CA ALA A 21 -21.56 0.65 7.44
C ALA A 21 -20.49 -0.27 6.84
N LEU A 22 -20.64 -0.62 5.55
CA LEU A 22 -19.75 -1.52 4.81
C LEU A 22 -18.45 -0.81 4.35
N ALA A 23 -18.29 0.47 4.63
CA ALA A 23 -17.21 1.29 4.07
C ALA A 23 -15.78 1.08 4.65
N PRO A 24 -15.53 0.72 5.93
CA PRO A 24 -14.18 0.57 6.43
C PRO A 24 -13.48 -0.75 6.07
N ALA A 25 -14.22 -1.82 5.75
CA ALA A 25 -13.65 -3.14 5.50
C ALA A 25 -12.84 -3.22 4.19
N LEU A 26 -13.31 -2.57 3.12
CA LEU A 26 -12.64 -2.61 1.80
C LEU A 26 -11.29 -1.86 1.77
N ALA A 27 -11.08 -0.88 2.65
CA ALA A 27 -9.81 -0.15 2.73
C ALA A 27 -8.68 -0.99 3.36
N GLN A 28 -9.01 -1.96 4.21
CA GLN A 28 -8.03 -2.83 4.89
C GLN A 28 -7.53 -3.99 4.03
N GLU A 29 -8.24 -4.35 2.96
CA GLU A 29 -7.86 -5.46 2.07
C GLU A 29 -6.75 -5.09 1.08
N ARG A 30 -6.45 -3.80 0.92
CA ARG A 30 -5.38 -3.36 0.00
C ARG A 30 -4.01 -3.60 0.60
N PRO A 31 -3.05 -4.12 -0.19
CA PRO A 31 -1.71 -4.38 0.29
C PRO A 31 -1.06 -3.12 0.88
N LEU A 32 -0.36 -3.27 2.00
CA LEU A 32 0.43 -2.22 2.62
C LEU A 32 1.87 -2.29 2.10
N VAL A 33 2.26 -1.27 1.33
CA VAL A 33 3.58 -1.21 0.70
C VAL A 33 4.68 -1.02 1.74
N LEU A 34 5.85 -1.63 1.52
CA LEU A 34 7.03 -1.55 2.40
C LEU A 34 6.71 -1.94 3.86
N LYS A 35 5.74 -2.82 4.09
CA LYS A 35 5.31 -3.19 5.46
C LYS A 35 4.95 -1.99 6.34
N GLY A 36 4.56 -0.87 5.71
CA GLY A 36 4.20 0.37 6.39
C GLY A 36 5.34 1.33 6.66
N TYR A 37 6.54 1.08 6.15
CA TYR A 37 7.63 2.05 6.16
C TYR A 37 7.35 3.20 5.19
N ASP A 38 7.82 4.39 5.55
CA ASP A 38 7.62 5.65 4.83
C ASP A 38 8.51 5.72 3.58
N PRO A 39 7.94 5.71 2.35
CA PRO A 39 8.74 5.74 1.14
C PRO A 39 9.46 7.09 0.93
N VAL A 40 8.97 8.19 1.49
CA VAL A 40 9.61 9.51 1.39
C VAL A 40 10.89 9.57 2.21
N ALA A 41 10.91 8.92 3.38
CA ALA A 41 12.05 8.93 4.28
C ALA A 41 13.36 8.40 3.66
N TYR A 42 13.28 7.48 2.70
CA TYR A 42 14.48 7.01 1.99
C TYR A 42 15.17 8.13 1.20
N PHE A 43 14.40 9.10 0.71
CA PHE A 43 14.93 10.24 -0.06
C PHE A 43 15.29 11.43 0.82
N THR A 44 14.53 11.69 1.87
CA THR A 44 14.72 12.86 2.75
C THR A 44 15.65 12.58 3.92
N ASP A 45 15.50 11.41 4.55
CA ASP A 45 16.21 11.04 5.77
C ASP A 45 17.36 10.06 5.52
N GLY A 46 17.42 9.46 4.30
CA GLY A 46 18.45 8.48 3.93
C GLY A 46 18.39 7.17 4.70
N LYS A 47 17.23 6.82 5.25
CA LYS A 47 17.01 5.61 6.05
C LYS A 47 15.55 5.16 6.05
N PRO A 48 15.27 3.88 6.31
CA PRO A 48 13.91 3.41 6.55
C PRO A 48 13.35 4.00 7.87
N VAL A 49 12.15 4.57 7.81
CA VAL A 49 11.42 5.11 8.96
C VAL A 49 10.03 4.49 8.96
N GLN A 50 9.57 4.04 10.13
CA GLN A 50 8.23 3.47 10.26
C GLN A 50 7.17 4.55 10.05
N GLY A 51 6.21 4.30 9.17
CA GLY A 51 5.04 5.15 8.96
C GLY A 51 3.96 4.91 10.00
N MET A 52 3.03 5.84 10.10
CA MET A 52 1.91 5.85 11.04
C MET A 52 0.59 5.67 10.30
N ALA A 53 -0.35 4.93 10.88
CA ALA A 53 -1.68 4.75 10.30
C ALA A 53 -2.46 6.08 10.17
N ALA A 54 -2.15 7.09 11.00
CA ALA A 54 -2.74 8.42 10.92
C ALA A 54 -2.35 9.17 9.63
N TYR A 55 -1.24 8.81 9.00
CA TYR A 55 -0.74 9.41 7.75
C TYR A 55 -0.71 8.35 6.65
N GLU A 56 -1.85 8.03 6.08
CA GLU A 56 -2.00 7.00 5.06
C GLU A 56 -2.54 7.59 3.76
N VAL A 57 -2.07 7.08 2.62
CA VAL A 57 -2.55 7.40 1.27
C VAL A 57 -2.77 6.11 0.51
N VAL A 58 -3.83 6.06 -0.29
CA VAL A 58 -4.03 5.02 -1.30
C VAL A 58 -3.57 5.54 -2.64
N PHE A 59 -2.64 4.83 -3.27
CA PHE A 59 -2.13 5.12 -4.60
C PHE A 59 -1.89 3.82 -5.37
N ASP A 60 -2.29 3.77 -6.63
CA ASP A 60 -2.22 2.58 -7.51
C ASP A 60 -2.76 1.31 -6.85
N GLY A 61 -3.90 1.43 -6.16
CA GLY A 61 -4.58 0.33 -5.48
C GLY A 61 -3.91 -0.18 -4.21
N GLN A 62 -2.86 0.47 -3.72
CA GLN A 62 -2.08 0.07 -2.54
C GLN A 62 -2.09 1.15 -1.46
N ARG A 63 -1.84 0.77 -0.21
CA ARG A 63 -1.74 1.69 0.92
C ARG A 63 -0.29 2.03 1.22
N TYR A 64 -0.04 3.30 1.47
CA TYR A 64 1.25 3.86 1.85
C TYR A 64 1.13 4.58 3.17
N ARG A 65 2.05 4.36 4.10
CA ARG A 65 2.11 5.06 5.38
C ARG A 65 3.32 5.97 5.46
N PHE A 66 3.16 7.09 6.16
CA PHE A 66 4.17 8.13 6.28
C PHE A 66 4.45 8.43 7.76
N ALA A 67 5.67 8.84 8.05
CA ALA A 67 6.08 9.19 9.41
C ALA A 67 5.52 10.55 9.86
N SER A 68 5.12 11.41 8.90
CA SER A 68 4.59 12.74 9.16
C SER A 68 3.57 13.18 8.12
N ALA A 69 2.78 14.21 8.46
CA ALA A 69 1.90 14.87 7.50
C ALA A 69 2.68 15.49 6.33
N GLN A 70 3.88 16.03 6.59
CA GLN A 70 4.75 16.62 5.57
C GLN A 70 5.17 15.56 4.53
N HIS A 71 5.62 14.39 4.95
CA HIS A 71 6.00 13.29 4.04
C HIS A 71 4.80 12.80 3.24
N ARG A 72 3.64 12.63 3.88
CA ARG A 72 2.39 12.30 3.18
C ARG A 72 2.08 13.31 2.06
N ASP A 73 2.22 14.60 2.34
CA ASP A 73 1.89 15.67 1.39
C ASP A 73 2.92 15.75 0.26
N LEU A 74 4.20 15.50 0.54
CA LEU A 74 5.26 15.34 -0.49
C LEU A 74 4.94 14.18 -1.43
N PHE A 75 4.52 13.04 -0.88
CA PHE A 75 4.12 11.88 -1.69
C PHE A 75 2.91 12.20 -2.56
N LYS A 76 1.88 12.83 -2.01
CA LYS A 76 0.68 13.22 -2.77
C LYS A 76 0.98 14.17 -3.92
N ALA A 77 1.95 15.06 -3.73
CA ALA A 77 2.38 16.01 -4.76
C ALA A 77 3.13 15.32 -5.92
N ASN A 78 3.91 14.27 -5.63
CA ASN A 78 4.66 13.53 -6.65
C ASN A 78 4.85 12.06 -6.26
N PRO A 79 3.80 11.24 -6.37
CA PRO A 79 3.85 9.84 -5.96
C PRO A 79 4.84 9.01 -6.80
N ASP A 80 4.99 9.29 -8.08
CA ASP A 80 5.90 8.55 -8.97
C ASP A 80 7.37 8.72 -8.57
N LYS A 81 7.72 9.84 -7.95
CA LYS A 81 9.08 10.07 -7.42
C LYS A 81 9.38 9.20 -6.21
N TYR A 82 8.41 9.04 -5.31
CA TYR A 82 8.64 8.45 -4.00
C TYR A 82 8.19 7.00 -3.87
N ALA A 83 7.25 6.56 -4.72
CA ALA A 83 6.80 5.17 -4.69
C ALA A 83 7.97 4.21 -5.03
N PRO A 84 8.15 3.12 -4.26
CA PRO A 84 9.15 2.13 -4.59
C PRO A 84 8.81 1.46 -5.92
N GLN A 85 9.83 1.12 -6.67
CA GLN A 85 9.65 0.35 -7.90
C GLN A 85 9.00 -1.01 -7.60
N PHE A 86 8.23 -1.51 -8.55
CA PHE A 86 7.58 -2.84 -8.47
C PHE A 86 6.69 -3.02 -7.24
N SER A 87 6.01 -1.96 -6.82
CA SER A 87 5.14 -2.00 -5.64
C SER A 87 5.86 -2.43 -4.34
N GLY A 88 7.17 -2.19 -4.27
CA GLY A 88 7.98 -2.56 -3.11
C GLY A 88 8.34 -4.05 -3.04
N LEU A 89 8.19 -4.81 -4.12
CA LEU A 89 8.71 -6.17 -4.22
C LEU A 89 10.24 -6.15 -4.43
N CYS A 90 10.90 -7.27 -4.12
CA CYS A 90 12.34 -7.44 -4.29
C CYS A 90 12.75 -7.31 -5.76
N ALA A 91 13.45 -6.23 -6.12
CA ALA A 91 13.86 -5.94 -7.48
C ALA A 91 14.81 -7.03 -8.06
N MET A 92 15.70 -7.60 -7.24
CA MET A 92 16.63 -8.65 -7.67
C MET A 92 15.90 -9.96 -7.99
N ASN A 93 14.91 -10.37 -7.16
CA ASN A 93 14.09 -11.54 -7.46
C ASN A 93 13.24 -11.30 -8.71
N LEU A 94 12.69 -10.11 -8.85
CA LEU A 94 11.87 -9.75 -9.99
C LEU A 94 12.68 -9.73 -11.30
N SER A 95 13.95 -9.34 -11.28
CA SER A 95 14.83 -9.44 -12.44
C SER A 95 15.02 -10.88 -12.95
N ARG A 96 14.71 -11.87 -12.10
CA ARG A 96 14.73 -13.30 -12.40
C ARG A 96 13.31 -13.87 -12.68
N GLY A 97 12.28 -13.01 -12.76
CA GLY A 97 10.89 -13.40 -12.98
C GLY A 97 10.14 -13.92 -11.75
N VAL A 98 10.68 -13.72 -10.55
CA VAL A 98 10.10 -14.20 -9.28
C VAL A 98 9.57 -13.04 -8.45
N LYS A 99 8.29 -13.06 -8.08
CA LYS A 99 7.71 -12.14 -7.08
C LYS A 99 8.14 -12.58 -5.68
N ARG A 100 8.75 -11.68 -4.93
CA ARG A 100 9.12 -11.90 -3.53
C ARG A 100 8.99 -10.61 -2.74
N GLU A 101 8.50 -10.71 -1.51
CA GLU A 101 8.47 -9.58 -0.58
C GLU A 101 9.89 -9.09 -0.26
N SER A 102 10.00 -7.80 0.01
CA SER A 102 11.24 -7.16 0.41
C SER A 102 11.32 -6.99 1.94
N ASP A 103 12.53 -6.75 2.40
CA ASP A 103 12.81 -6.15 3.70
C ASP A 103 13.07 -4.66 3.49
N PRO A 104 12.31 -3.76 4.13
CA PRO A 104 12.48 -2.31 4.01
C PRO A 104 13.88 -1.79 4.36
N HIS A 105 14.68 -2.56 5.10
CA HIS A 105 16.05 -2.19 5.47
C HIS A 105 17.08 -2.46 4.35
N ASN A 106 16.72 -3.26 3.35
CA ASN A 106 17.58 -3.54 2.19
C ASN A 106 17.08 -2.72 0.99
N TRP A 107 17.71 -1.60 0.71
CA TRP A 107 17.27 -0.66 -0.30
C TRP A 107 18.41 0.05 -1.03
N VAL A 108 18.11 0.60 -2.20
CA VAL A 108 19.00 1.45 -3.00
C VAL A 108 18.16 2.49 -3.74
N ILE A 109 18.66 3.72 -3.80
CA ILE A 109 18.17 4.72 -4.78
C ILE A 109 19.13 4.71 -5.96
N SER A 110 18.61 4.41 -7.16
CA SER A 110 19.37 4.43 -8.39
C SER A 110 18.61 5.20 -9.47
N ASN A 111 19.25 6.16 -10.11
CA ASN A 111 18.64 7.06 -11.08
C ASN A 111 17.32 7.70 -10.58
N GLY A 112 17.29 8.11 -9.31
CA GLY A 112 16.13 8.72 -8.68
C GLY A 112 14.98 7.76 -8.31
N ASN A 113 15.15 6.45 -8.51
CA ASN A 113 14.15 5.43 -8.19
C ASN A 113 14.54 4.63 -6.95
N LEU A 114 13.56 4.37 -6.09
CA LEU A 114 13.72 3.52 -4.91
C LEU A 114 13.51 2.04 -5.27
N TYR A 115 14.52 1.23 -5.03
CA TYR A 115 14.49 -0.23 -5.14
C TYR A 115 14.67 -0.85 -3.77
N VAL A 116 13.95 -1.93 -3.50
CA VAL A 116 14.01 -2.68 -2.24
C VAL A 116 14.29 -4.16 -2.51
N PHE A 117 14.84 -4.86 -1.53
CA PHE A 117 15.35 -6.21 -1.70
C PHE A 117 14.94 -7.12 -0.54
N ALA A 118 14.85 -8.42 -0.79
CA ALA A 118 14.54 -9.41 0.23
C ALA A 118 15.71 -9.69 1.17
N SER A 119 16.95 -9.33 0.77
CA SER A 119 18.16 -9.55 1.53
C SER A 119 19.28 -8.59 1.12
N GLU A 120 20.25 -8.42 2.00
CA GLU A 120 21.46 -7.65 1.73
C GLU A 120 22.25 -8.21 0.52
N THR A 121 22.33 -9.53 0.38
CA THR A 121 22.96 -10.16 -0.80
C THR A 121 22.27 -9.75 -2.10
N GLY A 122 20.94 -9.67 -2.10
CA GLY A 122 20.17 -9.19 -3.25
C GLY A 122 20.44 -7.73 -3.57
N GLN A 123 20.50 -6.88 -2.54
CA GLN A 123 20.88 -5.47 -2.65
C GLN A 123 22.26 -5.29 -3.24
N GLN A 124 23.28 -5.96 -2.69
CA GLN A 124 24.67 -5.91 -3.17
C GLN A 124 24.80 -6.44 -4.60
N GLY A 125 24.06 -7.51 -4.94
CA GLY A 125 24.03 -8.05 -6.30
C GLY A 125 23.46 -7.05 -7.30
N PHE A 126 22.36 -6.40 -6.97
CA PHE A 126 21.75 -5.37 -7.82
C PHE A 126 22.66 -4.15 -8.01
N ALA A 127 23.37 -3.72 -6.96
CA ALA A 127 24.27 -2.57 -6.99
C ALA A 127 25.47 -2.73 -7.95
N LYS A 128 25.79 -3.96 -8.36
CA LYS A 128 26.87 -4.22 -9.34
C LYS A 128 26.50 -3.78 -10.76
N ASP A 129 25.24 -3.89 -11.13
CA ASP A 129 24.73 -3.46 -12.46
C ASP A 129 23.24 -3.10 -12.36
N PRO A 130 22.93 -1.95 -11.74
CA PRO A 130 21.53 -1.53 -11.55
C PRO A 130 20.76 -1.37 -12.86
N ALA A 131 21.42 -0.93 -13.92
CA ALA A 131 20.80 -0.70 -15.22
C ALA A 131 20.26 -2.00 -15.83
N THR A 132 21.10 -3.04 -15.88
CA THR A 132 20.70 -4.35 -16.43
C THR A 132 19.63 -5.02 -15.56
N PHE A 133 19.79 -5.02 -14.23
CA PHE A 133 18.82 -5.68 -13.35
C PHE A 133 17.48 -4.94 -13.30
N SER A 134 17.47 -3.60 -13.32
CA SER A 134 16.21 -2.85 -13.39
C SER A 134 15.49 -3.05 -14.72
N ALA A 135 16.21 -3.09 -15.85
CA ALA A 135 15.61 -3.37 -17.15
C ALA A 135 14.94 -4.76 -17.20
N LYS A 136 15.63 -5.80 -16.70
CA LYS A 136 15.06 -7.16 -16.58
C LYS A 136 13.85 -7.21 -15.66
N ALA A 137 13.93 -6.55 -14.50
CA ALA A 137 12.82 -6.47 -13.55
C ALA A 137 11.61 -5.75 -14.17
N ASN A 138 11.82 -4.65 -14.90
CA ASN A 138 10.75 -3.95 -15.62
C ASN A 138 10.06 -4.82 -16.67
N ALA A 139 10.81 -5.58 -17.46
CA ALA A 139 10.26 -6.49 -18.46
C ALA A 139 9.39 -7.57 -17.79
N ASN A 140 9.90 -8.22 -16.75
CA ASN A 140 9.16 -9.23 -15.99
C ASN A 140 7.94 -8.64 -15.26
N TRP A 141 8.05 -7.42 -14.73
CA TRP A 141 6.95 -6.75 -14.04
C TRP A 141 5.75 -6.51 -14.95
N LYS A 142 5.98 -6.04 -16.17
CA LYS A 142 4.92 -5.85 -17.18
C LYS A 142 4.18 -7.16 -17.46
N SER A 143 4.90 -8.24 -17.64
CA SER A 143 4.32 -9.58 -17.87
C SER A 143 3.52 -10.07 -16.65
N LEU A 144 4.05 -9.90 -15.44
CA LEU A 144 3.42 -10.37 -14.20
C LEU A 144 2.21 -9.51 -13.77
N LYS A 145 2.17 -8.21 -14.11
CA LYS A 145 0.99 -7.36 -13.89
C LYS A 145 -0.17 -7.79 -14.79
N SER A 146 0.08 -8.10 -16.04
CA SER A 146 -0.97 -8.50 -16.99
C SER A 146 -1.60 -9.86 -16.69
N SER A 147 -0.89 -10.76 -15.99
CA SER A 147 -1.41 -12.09 -15.62
C SER A 147 -2.37 -12.08 -14.42
N VAL A 148 -2.51 -10.96 -13.71
CA VAL A 148 -3.41 -10.81 -12.53
C VAL A 148 -4.78 -10.24 -12.92
N THR A 149 -4.96 -9.82 -14.18
CA THR A 149 -6.20 -9.18 -14.67
C THR A 149 -7.12 -10.14 -15.45
N GLN A 150 -6.89 -11.47 -15.35
CA GLN A 150 -7.76 -12.48 -15.95
C GLN A 150 -8.54 -13.26 -14.89
#